data_663fc2aa79d8fc4e29b25e229532cb4f
#
_entry.id   663fc2aa79d8fc4e29b25e229532cb4f
#
_cell.length_a   1.000
_cell.length_b   1.000
_cell.length_c   1.000
_cell.angle_alpha   90.00
_cell.angle_beta   90.00
_cell.angle_gamma   90.00
#
_symmetry.space_group_name_H-M   'P 1'
#
loop_
_entity.id
_entity.type
_entity.pdbx_description
1 polymer ?
#
loop_
_entity_poly.entity_id
_entity_poly.type
_entity_poly.pdbx_seq_one_letter_code
_entity_poly.pdbx_strand_id
1 'polypeptide(L)'
;TDVADTDNVEAIEVLKAVGIMVGDENGDFNPDENVTRNEMAVVMSNLMAYNVATYADTSPFTDVPSWAEPYVAACWTNGITAGTSDTTYGGEQDVTTAQAALMVMKALGYFQYASDFGADWQLATVSQGNRIDLFTDVDSGVREAMTRNDVAQLVLNALEAGTVEAE
;
A
#
# COMPACT_ATOMS: atom_id res chain seq x y z
N THR A 1 -3.89 20.26 14.35
CA THR A 1 -4.37 19.14 13.57
C THR A 1 -4.14 17.82 14.31
N ASP A 2 -4.77 16.76 13.84
CA ASP A 2 -4.77 15.47 14.53
C ASP A 2 -3.47 14.65 14.37
N VAL A 3 -2.49 15.16 13.65
CA VAL A 3 -1.23 14.45 13.43
C VAL A 3 -0.07 14.99 14.26
N ALA A 4 -0.25 16.09 14.97
CA ALA A 4 0.85 16.79 15.66
C ALA A 4 1.56 15.90 16.70
N ASP A 5 0.83 15.00 17.35
CA ASP A 5 1.35 14.16 18.42
C ASP A 5 1.62 12.71 17.97
N THR A 6 1.55 12.41 16.66
CA THR A 6 1.82 11.06 16.17
C THR A 6 3.31 10.82 16.06
N ASP A 7 3.69 9.54 16.16
CA ASP A 7 5.10 9.14 16.06
C ASP A 7 5.68 9.38 14.67
N ASN A 8 4.83 9.38 13.63
CA ASN A 8 5.27 9.45 12.24
C ASN A 8 4.80 10.73 11.55
N VAL A 9 4.79 11.84 12.28
CA VAL A 9 4.29 13.12 11.77
C VAL A 9 5.02 13.58 10.50
N GLU A 10 6.32 13.36 10.42
CA GLU A 10 7.09 13.73 9.24
C GLU A 10 6.62 12.97 8.00
N ALA A 11 6.44 11.66 8.14
CA ALA A 11 5.95 10.84 7.03
C ALA A 11 4.57 11.30 6.57
N ILE A 12 3.67 11.56 7.50
CA ILE A 12 2.32 12.04 7.18
C ILE A 12 2.37 13.36 6.42
N GLU A 13 3.17 14.30 6.90
CA GLU A 13 3.28 15.62 6.26
C GLU A 13 3.86 15.53 4.84
N VAL A 14 4.87 14.67 4.64
CA VAL A 14 5.46 14.47 3.31
C VAL A 14 4.42 13.88 2.36
N LEU A 15 3.71 12.83 2.77
CA LEU A 15 2.74 12.16 1.87
C LEU A 15 1.53 13.04 1.58
N LYS A 16 1.12 13.90 2.51
CA LYS A 16 0.07 14.89 2.26
C LYS A 16 0.55 15.92 1.24
N ALA A 17 1.78 16.40 1.40
CA ALA A 17 2.33 17.44 0.52
C ALA A 17 2.44 16.97 -0.93
N VAL A 18 2.77 15.69 -1.15
CA VAL A 18 2.90 15.13 -2.50
C VAL A 18 1.61 14.47 -3.01
N GLY A 19 0.53 14.47 -2.21
CA GLY A 19 -0.78 13.99 -2.64
C GLY A 19 -0.94 12.47 -2.66
N ILE A 20 -0.06 11.72 -2.00
CA ILE A 20 -0.16 10.26 -1.93
C ILE A 20 -1.20 9.83 -0.90
N MET A 21 -1.19 10.44 0.27
CA MET A 21 -2.21 10.26 1.30
C MET A 21 -2.71 11.64 1.73
N VAL A 22 -4.02 11.79 1.83
CA VAL A 22 -4.63 13.07 2.16
C VAL A 22 -5.57 12.93 3.34
N GLY A 23 -5.92 14.05 3.98
CA GLY A 23 -6.90 14.09 5.03
C GLY A 23 -8.32 13.96 4.50
N ASP A 24 -9.27 13.84 5.39
CA ASP A 24 -10.69 13.79 5.05
C ASP A 24 -11.22 15.20 4.74
N GLU A 25 -12.53 15.30 4.51
CA GLU A 25 -13.20 16.56 4.17
C GLU A 25 -13.11 17.62 5.28
N ASN A 26 -12.82 17.19 6.52
CA ASN A 26 -12.63 18.09 7.67
C ASN A 26 -11.16 18.47 7.86
N GLY A 27 -10.26 17.97 7.03
CA GLY A 27 -8.84 18.23 7.15
C GLY A 27 -8.12 17.31 8.13
N ASP A 28 -8.81 16.30 8.68
CA ASP A 28 -8.23 15.34 9.62
C ASP A 28 -7.62 14.17 8.89
N PHE A 29 -6.42 13.77 9.30
CA PHE A 29 -5.72 12.63 8.68
C PHE A 29 -6.20 11.30 9.23
N ASN A 30 -6.67 11.26 10.47
CA ASN A 30 -7.15 10.05 11.14
C ASN A 30 -6.04 8.98 11.23
N PRO A 31 -4.90 9.32 11.86
CA PRO A 31 -3.71 8.43 11.82
C PRO A 31 -3.93 7.08 12.46
N ASP A 32 -4.85 6.95 13.41
CA ASP A 32 -5.10 5.70 14.13
C ASP A 32 -6.14 4.81 13.47
N GLU A 33 -6.76 5.24 12.38
CA GLU A 33 -7.69 4.40 11.64
C GLU A 33 -6.95 3.37 10.81
N ASN A 34 -7.52 2.16 10.73
CA ASN A 34 -6.98 1.10 9.88
C ASN A 34 -7.22 1.41 8.40
N VAL A 35 -6.36 0.89 7.55
CA VAL A 35 -6.45 1.05 6.10
C VAL A 35 -7.01 -0.25 5.51
N THR A 36 -8.07 -0.15 4.71
CA THR A 36 -8.60 -1.31 4.00
C THR A 36 -7.77 -1.59 2.75
N ARG A 37 -7.95 -2.79 2.19
CA ARG A 37 -7.29 -3.15 0.93
C ARG A 37 -7.70 -2.23 -0.22
N ASN A 38 -8.97 -1.81 -0.26
CA ASN A 38 -9.44 -0.82 -1.25
C ASN A 38 -8.72 0.52 -1.08
N GLU A 39 -8.59 0.99 0.15
CA GLU A 39 -7.89 2.24 0.43
C GLU A 39 -6.40 2.15 0.12
N MET A 40 -5.79 1.00 0.38
CA MET A 40 -4.38 0.80 0.04
C MET A 40 -4.17 0.86 -1.48
N ALA A 41 -5.12 0.35 -2.27
CA ALA A 41 -5.05 0.48 -3.73
C ALA A 41 -5.05 1.95 -4.17
N VAL A 42 -5.82 2.80 -3.47
CA VAL A 42 -5.81 4.25 -3.74
C VAL A 42 -4.43 4.84 -3.44
N VAL A 43 -3.86 4.51 -2.29
CA VAL A 43 -2.52 4.98 -1.89
C VAL A 43 -1.48 4.56 -2.94
N MET A 44 -1.50 3.30 -3.35
CA MET A 44 -0.54 2.79 -4.33
C MET A 44 -0.70 3.42 -5.70
N SER A 45 -1.94 3.64 -6.13
CA SER A 45 -2.21 4.30 -7.41
C SER A 45 -1.69 5.74 -7.41
N ASN A 46 -1.84 6.44 -6.28
CA ASN A 46 -1.31 7.79 -6.12
C ASN A 46 0.22 7.79 -6.10
N LEU A 47 0.81 6.84 -5.40
CA LEU A 47 2.28 6.69 -5.34
C LEU A 47 2.87 6.48 -6.73
N MET A 48 2.24 5.61 -7.53
CA MET A 48 2.71 5.27 -8.87
C MET A 48 2.25 6.26 -9.94
N ALA A 49 1.41 7.22 -9.56
CA ALA A 49 0.85 8.23 -10.47
C ALA A 49 0.09 7.61 -11.64
N TYR A 50 -0.65 6.53 -11.39
CA TYR A 50 -1.44 5.88 -12.43
C TYR A 50 -2.59 6.78 -12.87
N ASN A 51 -2.85 6.82 -14.16
CA ASN A 51 -4.07 7.41 -14.70
C ASN A 51 -5.19 6.36 -14.57
N VAL A 52 -5.81 6.32 -13.39
CA VAL A 52 -6.71 5.22 -13.02
C VAL A 52 -7.93 5.12 -13.94
N ALA A 53 -8.39 6.23 -14.51
CA ALA A 53 -9.53 6.21 -15.42
C ALA A 53 -9.31 5.27 -16.62
N THR A 54 -8.06 5.10 -17.06
CA THR A 54 -7.75 4.22 -18.19
C THR A 54 -7.85 2.74 -17.83
N TYR A 55 -7.90 2.42 -16.54
CA TYR A 55 -8.01 1.04 -16.07
C TYR A 55 -9.42 0.62 -15.66
N ALA A 56 -10.37 1.55 -15.73
CA ALA A 56 -11.74 1.26 -15.32
C ALA A 56 -12.27 0.00 -16.03
N ASP A 57 -12.91 -0.88 -15.26
CA ASP A 57 -13.53 -2.12 -15.73
C ASP A 57 -12.56 -3.17 -16.29
N THR A 58 -11.26 -3.05 -16.02
CA THR A 58 -10.28 -4.03 -16.51
C THR A 58 -10.03 -5.18 -15.53
N SER A 59 -10.41 -5.04 -14.26
CA SER A 59 -10.20 -6.11 -13.28
C SER A 59 -11.35 -7.12 -13.31
N PRO A 60 -11.10 -8.37 -12.88
CA PRO A 60 -12.14 -9.39 -12.86
C PRO A 60 -13.03 -9.33 -11.61
N PHE A 61 -12.77 -8.41 -10.70
CA PHE A 61 -13.40 -8.40 -9.37
C PHE A 61 -14.82 -7.82 -9.42
N THR A 62 -15.74 -8.49 -8.73
CA THR A 62 -17.17 -8.12 -8.71
C THR A 62 -17.57 -7.46 -7.39
N ASP A 63 -16.70 -7.46 -6.38
CA ASP A 63 -16.98 -6.97 -5.04
C ASP A 63 -16.37 -5.61 -4.72
N VAL A 64 -15.84 -4.91 -5.72
CA VAL A 64 -15.17 -3.62 -5.50
C VAL A 64 -16.17 -2.48 -5.71
N PRO A 65 -16.33 -1.58 -4.73
CA PRO A 65 -17.25 -0.44 -4.90
C PRO A 65 -16.75 0.50 -6.00
N SER A 66 -17.68 1.24 -6.60
CA SER A 66 -17.36 2.08 -7.74
C SER A 66 -16.26 3.12 -7.48
N TRP A 67 -16.17 3.66 -6.26
CA TRP A 67 -15.14 4.64 -5.94
C TRP A 67 -13.74 4.03 -5.95
N ALA A 68 -13.63 2.74 -5.65
CA ALA A 68 -12.34 2.05 -5.56
C ALA A 68 -11.97 1.29 -6.85
N GLU A 69 -12.95 0.99 -7.69
CA GLU A 69 -12.78 0.09 -8.84
C GLU A 69 -11.60 0.49 -9.75
N PRO A 70 -11.48 1.74 -10.22
CA PRO A 70 -10.38 2.06 -11.11
C PRO A 70 -9.01 1.97 -10.43
N TYR A 71 -8.95 2.23 -9.14
CA TYR A 71 -7.70 2.13 -8.37
C TYR A 71 -7.28 0.67 -8.19
N VAL A 72 -8.21 -0.19 -7.83
CA VAL A 72 -7.96 -1.63 -7.71
C VAL A 72 -7.56 -2.21 -9.07
N ALA A 73 -8.28 -1.83 -10.12
CA ALA A 73 -7.98 -2.30 -11.47
C ALA A 73 -6.57 -1.88 -11.92
N ALA A 74 -6.16 -0.65 -11.63
CA ALA A 74 -4.82 -0.17 -11.96
C ALA A 74 -3.75 -0.99 -11.25
N CYS A 75 -3.92 -1.24 -9.95
CA CYS A 75 -2.98 -2.03 -9.18
C CYS A 75 -2.94 -3.49 -9.65
N TRP A 76 -4.09 -4.07 -9.96
CA TRP A 76 -4.17 -5.46 -10.44
C TRP A 76 -3.51 -5.61 -11.82
N THR A 77 -3.81 -4.70 -12.74
CA THR A 77 -3.26 -4.74 -14.11
C THR A 77 -1.74 -4.62 -14.10
N ASN A 78 -1.20 -3.81 -13.17
CA ASN A 78 0.25 -3.62 -13.06
C ASN A 78 0.93 -4.63 -12.13
N GLY A 79 0.21 -5.65 -11.67
CA GLY A 79 0.78 -6.75 -10.90
C GLY A 79 1.10 -6.42 -9.45
N ILE A 80 0.60 -5.31 -8.92
CA ILE A 80 0.88 -4.89 -7.54
C ILE A 80 -0.01 -5.61 -6.55
N THR A 81 -1.23 -5.95 -6.93
CA THR A 81 -2.20 -6.60 -6.04
C THR A 81 -2.88 -7.77 -6.71
N ALA A 82 -3.43 -8.66 -5.89
CA ALA A 82 -4.19 -9.82 -6.34
C ALA A 82 -5.44 -9.96 -5.48
N GLY A 83 -6.44 -10.68 -5.97
CA GLY A 83 -7.66 -10.93 -5.23
C GLY A 83 -7.54 -12.07 -4.25
N THR A 84 -8.60 -12.25 -3.44
CA THR A 84 -8.74 -13.42 -2.57
C THR A 84 -9.24 -14.64 -3.33
N SER A 85 -9.82 -14.40 -4.51
CA SER A 85 -10.20 -15.43 -5.48
C SER A 85 -10.13 -14.83 -6.88
N ASP A 86 -10.51 -15.59 -7.90
CA ASP A 86 -10.50 -15.11 -9.29
C ASP A 86 -11.45 -13.93 -9.51
N THR A 87 -12.52 -13.81 -8.71
CA THR A 87 -13.54 -12.79 -8.91
C THR A 87 -13.79 -11.91 -7.70
N THR A 88 -13.13 -12.16 -6.56
CA THR A 88 -13.28 -11.34 -5.36
C THR A 88 -11.96 -10.72 -4.95
N TYR A 89 -12.02 -9.45 -4.60
CA TYR A 89 -10.84 -8.71 -4.14
C TYR A 89 -10.67 -8.75 -2.63
N GLY A 90 -11.79 -8.74 -1.90
CA GLY A 90 -11.76 -8.65 -0.44
C GLY A 90 -11.34 -7.27 0.04
N GLY A 91 -11.74 -6.23 -0.69
CA GLY A 91 -11.25 -4.86 -0.46
C GLY A 91 -11.71 -4.21 0.83
N GLU A 92 -12.80 -4.69 1.44
CA GLU A 92 -13.28 -4.16 2.71
C GLU A 92 -12.48 -4.68 3.91
N GLN A 93 -11.65 -5.69 3.71
CA GLN A 93 -10.79 -6.21 4.77
C GLN A 93 -9.65 -5.23 5.04
N ASP A 94 -9.23 -5.13 6.30
CA ASP A 94 -8.06 -4.32 6.66
C ASP A 94 -6.80 -4.94 6.03
N VAL A 95 -5.94 -4.07 5.49
CA VAL A 95 -4.65 -4.53 4.95
C VAL A 95 -3.71 -4.83 6.11
N THR A 96 -3.04 -5.97 6.04
CA THR A 96 -1.99 -6.28 7.04
C THR A 96 -0.67 -5.66 6.63
N THR A 97 0.25 -5.56 7.57
CA THR A 97 1.59 -5.04 7.30
C THR A 97 2.27 -5.83 6.18
N ALA A 98 2.20 -7.18 6.22
CA ALA A 98 2.80 -8.02 5.19
C ALA A 98 2.17 -7.77 3.81
N GLN A 99 0.84 -7.63 3.76
CA GLN A 99 0.14 -7.36 2.50
C GLN A 99 0.51 -6.00 1.91
N ALA A 100 0.52 -4.97 2.75
CA ALA A 100 0.89 -3.63 2.32
C ALA A 100 2.35 -3.58 1.86
N ALA A 101 3.25 -4.21 2.61
CA ALA A 101 4.67 -4.28 2.26
C ALA A 101 4.87 -4.99 0.91
N LEU A 102 4.14 -6.07 0.67
CA LEU A 102 4.22 -6.78 -0.62
C LEU A 102 3.80 -5.88 -1.78
N MET A 103 2.71 -5.14 -1.63
CA MET A 103 2.25 -4.21 -2.65
C MET A 103 3.31 -3.15 -2.95
N VAL A 104 3.88 -2.57 -1.89
CA VAL A 104 4.91 -1.54 -2.01
C VAL A 104 6.15 -2.10 -2.69
N MET A 105 6.59 -3.31 -2.30
CA MET A 105 7.79 -3.91 -2.86
C MET A 105 7.61 -4.32 -4.33
N LYS A 106 6.42 -4.78 -4.70
CA LYS A 106 6.12 -5.03 -6.11
C LYS A 106 6.18 -3.74 -6.93
N ALA A 107 5.70 -2.64 -6.36
CA ALA A 107 5.80 -1.33 -7.01
C ALA A 107 7.26 -0.90 -7.20
N LEU A 108 8.14 -1.29 -6.28
CA LEU A 108 9.58 -1.01 -6.37
C LEU A 108 10.31 -1.95 -7.33
N GLY A 109 9.66 -2.99 -7.83
CA GLY A 109 10.23 -3.95 -8.77
C GLY A 109 10.67 -5.29 -8.19
N TYR A 110 10.41 -5.52 -6.89
CA TYR A 110 10.69 -6.81 -6.25
C TYR A 110 9.58 -7.82 -6.52
N PHE A 111 9.87 -9.09 -6.36
CA PHE A 111 8.89 -10.19 -6.42
C PHE A 111 8.08 -10.23 -7.71
N GLN A 112 8.75 -10.01 -8.83
CA GLN A 112 8.09 -10.03 -10.14
C GLN A 112 7.71 -11.44 -10.59
N TYR A 113 8.35 -12.47 -10.03
CA TYR A 113 8.12 -13.87 -10.38
C TYR A 113 7.70 -14.65 -9.13
N ALA A 114 6.83 -15.66 -9.33
CA ALA A 114 6.39 -16.51 -8.22
C ALA A 114 7.55 -17.18 -7.49
N SER A 115 8.62 -17.53 -8.22
CA SER A 115 9.81 -18.16 -7.64
C SER A 115 10.56 -17.25 -6.66
N ASP A 116 10.36 -15.95 -6.72
CA ASP A 116 11.03 -15.00 -5.82
C ASP A 116 10.57 -15.14 -4.37
N PHE A 117 9.39 -15.71 -4.14
CA PHE A 117 8.83 -15.86 -2.79
C PHE A 117 9.36 -17.08 -2.04
N GLY A 118 9.85 -18.10 -2.74
CA GLY A 118 10.14 -19.37 -2.09
C GLY A 118 8.86 -20.03 -1.59
N ALA A 119 8.95 -20.69 -0.42
CA ALA A 119 7.83 -21.45 0.15
C ALA A 119 6.87 -20.61 0.98
N ASP A 120 7.31 -19.44 1.47
CA ASP A 120 6.52 -18.60 2.38
C ASP A 120 6.63 -17.14 1.91
N TRP A 121 5.54 -16.63 1.32
CA TRP A 121 5.53 -15.27 0.78
C TRP A 121 5.68 -14.21 1.87
N GLN A 122 5.10 -14.45 3.07
CA GLN A 122 5.22 -13.47 4.15
C GLN A 122 6.66 -13.37 4.65
N LEU A 123 7.32 -14.51 4.82
CA LEU A 123 8.72 -14.54 5.24
C LEU A 123 9.60 -13.85 4.21
N ALA A 124 9.41 -14.14 2.93
CA ALA A 124 10.19 -13.53 1.85
C ALA A 124 9.98 -12.01 1.84
N THR A 125 8.74 -11.56 2.00
CA THR A 125 8.40 -10.13 2.02
C THR A 125 9.08 -9.42 3.19
N VAL A 126 8.98 -9.99 4.39
CA VAL A 126 9.58 -9.39 5.60
C VAL A 126 11.09 -9.38 5.50
N SER A 127 11.70 -10.47 5.04
CA SER A 127 13.15 -10.56 4.90
C SER A 127 13.70 -9.51 3.94
N GLN A 128 13.06 -9.35 2.79
CA GLN A 128 13.48 -8.35 1.80
C GLN A 128 13.21 -6.93 2.30
N GLY A 129 12.07 -6.72 2.96
CA GLY A 129 11.74 -5.43 3.54
C GLY A 129 12.77 -4.99 4.59
N ASN A 130 13.23 -5.92 5.40
CA ASN A 130 14.28 -5.61 6.40
C ASN A 130 15.60 -5.23 5.73
N ARG A 131 15.93 -5.83 4.60
CA ARG A 131 17.17 -5.50 3.87
C ARG A 131 17.19 -4.07 3.35
N ILE A 132 16.03 -3.51 3.03
CA ILE A 132 15.92 -2.15 2.49
C ILE A 132 15.37 -1.16 3.52
N ASP A 133 15.34 -1.55 4.79
CA ASP A 133 14.88 -0.72 5.90
C ASP A 133 13.43 -0.23 5.74
N LEU A 134 12.60 -1.07 5.11
CA LEU A 134 11.20 -0.72 4.81
C LEU A 134 10.36 -0.55 6.06
N PHE A 135 10.68 -1.29 7.12
CA PHE A 135 9.87 -1.32 8.35
C PHE A 135 10.36 -0.38 9.44
N THR A 136 11.34 0.48 9.16
CA THR A 136 11.85 1.45 10.12
C THR A 136 10.71 2.36 10.61
N ASP A 137 10.53 2.45 11.92
CA ASP A 137 9.48 3.26 12.57
C ASP A 137 8.05 2.84 12.25
N VAL A 138 7.86 1.62 11.75
CA VAL A 138 6.53 1.01 11.55
C VAL A 138 6.25 0.10 12.75
N ASP A 139 5.19 0.43 13.50
CA ASP A 139 4.89 -0.28 14.76
C ASP A 139 4.01 -1.51 14.58
N SER A 140 3.25 -1.60 13.49
CA SER A 140 2.34 -2.72 13.27
C SER A 140 3.12 -4.03 13.01
N GLY A 141 2.70 -5.11 13.67
CA GLY A 141 3.30 -6.43 13.44
C GLY A 141 2.95 -6.97 12.06
N VAL A 142 3.67 -8.02 11.64
CA VAL A 142 3.57 -8.59 10.28
C VAL A 142 2.14 -8.95 9.88
N ARG A 143 1.37 -9.51 10.80
CA ARG A 143 -0.01 -9.97 10.55
C ARG A 143 -1.07 -9.03 11.09
N GLU A 144 -0.67 -7.91 11.64
CA GLU A 144 -1.60 -6.92 12.18
C GLU A 144 -2.10 -6.00 11.08
N ALA A 145 -3.33 -5.49 11.27
CA ALA A 145 -3.86 -4.43 10.42
C ALA A 145 -3.01 -3.17 10.58
N MET A 146 -2.75 -2.49 9.47
CA MET A 146 -1.99 -1.24 9.50
C MET A 146 -2.90 -0.05 9.72
N THR A 147 -2.42 0.90 10.52
CA THR A 147 -3.06 2.20 10.65
C THR A 147 -2.57 3.13 9.54
N ARG A 148 -3.31 4.21 9.31
CA ARG A 148 -2.89 5.24 8.35
C ARG A 148 -1.52 5.82 8.71
N ASN A 149 -1.24 5.97 10.02
CA ASN A 149 0.07 6.41 10.51
C ASN A 149 1.19 5.47 10.02
N ASP A 150 1.01 4.17 10.19
CA ASP A 150 2.03 3.19 9.79
C ASP A 150 2.14 3.04 8.28
N VAL A 151 1.04 3.12 7.55
CA VAL A 151 1.07 3.11 6.08
C VAL A 151 1.87 4.31 5.56
N ALA A 152 1.66 5.49 6.15
CA ALA A 152 2.42 6.68 5.75
C ALA A 152 3.93 6.47 5.93
N GLN A 153 4.34 5.89 7.07
CA GLN A 153 5.76 5.63 7.31
C GLN A 153 6.31 4.57 6.36
N LEU A 154 5.55 3.50 6.12
CA LEU A 154 5.95 2.45 5.19
C LEU A 154 6.20 3.02 3.80
N VAL A 155 5.29 3.85 3.31
CA VAL A 155 5.39 4.44 1.96
C VAL A 155 6.57 5.42 1.89
N LEU A 156 6.78 6.24 2.92
CA LEU A 156 7.95 7.13 2.95
C LEU A 156 9.25 6.32 2.91
N ASN A 157 9.33 5.24 3.69
CA ASN A 157 10.50 4.36 3.67
C ASN A 157 10.75 3.79 2.27
N ALA A 158 9.67 3.45 1.57
CA ALA A 158 9.76 2.94 0.19
C ALA A 158 10.30 4.01 -0.77
N LEU A 159 9.84 5.24 -0.63
CA LEU A 159 10.33 6.35 -1.45
C LEU A 159 11.84 6.58 -1.24
N GLU A 160 12.30 6.42 -0.01
CA GLU A 160 13.72 6.59 0.32
C GLU A 160 14.57 5.40 -0.15
N ALA A 161 13.98 4.19 -0.22
CA ALA A 161 14.69 2.99 -0.66
C ALA A 161 14.96 2.98 -2.18
N GLY A 162 14.07 3.62 -2.95
CA GLY A 162 14.19 3.62 -4.41
C GLY A 162 13.77 2.30 -5.04
N THR A 163 13.85 2.23 -6.36
CA THR A 163 13.47 1.04 -7.12
C THR A 163 14.66 0.10 -7.31
N VAL A 164 14.37 -1.15 -7.66
CA VAL A 164 15.41 -2.14 -7.98
C VAL A 164 16.31 -1.64 -9.11
N GLU A 165 15.74 -0.97 -10.10
CA GLU A 165 16.48 -0.47 -11.26
C GLU A 165 17.41 0.70 -10.92
N ALA A 166 17.17 1.38 -9.81
CA ALA A 166 18.00 2.50 -9.37
C ALA A 166 19.32 2.04 -8.75
N GLU A 167 19.44 0.76 -8.45
CA GLU A 167 20.64 0.18 -7.90
C GLU A 167 21.60 -0.24 -9.01
#